data_aaae4ca76e08efc75233723d7767f3c3
#
_entry.id   aaae4ca76e08efc75233723d7767f3c3
#
_cell.length_a   1.000
_cell.length_b   1.000
_cell.length_c   1.000
_cell.angle_alpha   90.00
_cell.angle_beta   90.00
_cell.angle_gamma   90.00
#
_symmetry.space_group_name_H-M   'P 1'
#
loop_
_entity.id
_entity.type
_entity.pdbx_description
1 polymer ?
#
loop_
_entity_poly.entity_id
_entity_poly.type
_entity_poly.pdbx_seq_one_letter_code
_entity_poly.pdbx_strand_id
1 'polypeptide(L)'
;MGPGAPGLPRAGAWTAWSQAPTFSPPETPARGIPLRITAPAIGLDAPVRVAPSRIVVIAGRRYREWLAPDAPAAGWIPTSSRVGEIGNLVLNGHHNIAGAVFRRLAELPLGARIRIDAVGGVREYEIVERHILPERDQPLAVREANARWIQPTAEERLTLVTCWPPWSNSHRLILIAYPFPSSGPHGVRLAP
;
A
#
# COMPACT_ATOMS: atom_id res chain seq x y z
N MET A 1 -84.96 -19.94 8.44
CA MET A 1 -83.74 -20.45 7.75
C MET A 1 -83.20 -19.31 6.92
N GLY A 2 -82.15 -18.66 7.38
CA GLY A 2 -81.43 -17.59 6.62
C GLY A 2 -80.01 -18.04 6.36
N PRO A 3 -79.44 -17.79 5.17
CA PRO A 3 -78.11 -18.25 4.84
C PRO A 3 -77.08 -17.37 5.52
N GLY A 4 -76.05 -18.04 6.05
CA GLY A 4 -74.90 -17.42 6.72
C GLY A 4 -74.03 -16.61 5.78
N ALA A 5 -73.53 -15.50 6.29
CA ALA A 5 -72.59 -14.64 5.61
C ALA A 5 -71.17 -15.33 5.51
N PRO A 6 -70.44 -15.20 4.40
CA PRO A 6 -69.09 -15.72 4.28
C PRO A 6 -68.10 -14.86 5.10
N GLY A 7 -67.30 -15.56 5.88
CA GLY A 7 -66.28 -14.95 6.73
C GLY A 7 -65.15 -14.29 5.91
N LEU A 8 -64.75 -13.10 6.33
CA LEU A 8 -63.60 -12.37 5.77
C LEU A 8 -62.30 -13.13 6.03
N PRO A 9 -61.37 -13.18 5.07
CA PRO A 9 -60.07 -13.78 5.30
C PRO A 9 -59.26 -12.96 6.30
N ARG A 10 -58.66 -13.66 7.27
CA ARG A 10 -57.71 -13.09 8.25
C ARG A 10 -56.54 -12.43 7.52
N ALA A 11 -56.23 -11.21 7.93
CA ALA A 11 -55.04 -10.48 7.49
C ALA A 11 -53.78 -11.33 7.75
N GLY A 12 -53.18 -11.82 6.71
CA GLY A 12 -51.88 -12.49 6.74
C GLY A 12 -50.80 -11.47 7.12
N ALA A 13 -49.94 -11.89 8.03
CA ALA A 13 -48.85 -11.11 8.58
C ALA A 13 -47.91 -10.61 7.47
N TRP A 14 -47.86 -9.31 7.30
CA TRP A 14 -46.81 -8.62 6.52
C TRP A 14 -45.55 -8.49 7.39
N THR A 15 -44.87 -9.62 7.64
CA THR A 15 -43.57 -9.61 8.27
C THR A 15 -42.50 -9.85 7.20
N ALA A 16 -41.52 -8.99 7.24
CA ALA A 16 -40.24 -9.03 6.52
C ALA A 16 -40.09 -8.09 5.33
N TRP A 17 -40.12 -6.79 5.60
CA TRP A 17 -39.23 -5.90 4.88
C TRP A 17 -37.88 -5.96 5.59
N SER A 18 -37.18 -7.04 5.32
CA SER A 18 -35.81 -7.26 5.74
C SER A 18 -34.94 -6.17 5.10
N GLN A 19 -34.31 -5.40 5.96
CA GLN A 19 -33.10 -4.62 5.79
C GLN A 19 -32.80 -4.15 4.35
N ALA A 20 -33.13 -2.89 4.10
CA ALA A 20 -32.55 -2.19 2.96
C ALA A 20 -31.03 -2.35 3.01
N PRO A 21 -30.36 -2.65 1.88
CA PRO A 21 -28.92 -2.68 1.86
C PRO A 21 -28.41 -1.33 2.35
N THR A 22 -27.63 -1.34 3.44
CA THR A 22 -26.92 -0.16 3.91
C THR A 22 -25.99 0.27 2.81
N PHE A 23 -26.36 1.31 2.09
CA PHE A 23 -25.52 1.96 1.11
C PHE A 23 -24.37 2.64 1.88
N SER A 24 -23.23 1.95 1.99
CA SER A 24 -22.02 2.62 2.40
C SER A 24 -21.67 3.60 1.27
N PRO A 25 -21.52 4.90 1.53
CA PRO A 25 -21.06 5.83 0.50
C PRO A 25 -19.74 5.32 -0.06
N PRO A 26 -19.47 5.54 -1.37
CA PRO A 26 -18.20 5.15 -1.94
C PRO A 26 -17.09 5.80 -1.11
N GLU A 27 -16.21 4.98 -0.54
CA GLU A 27 -15.07 5.48 0.21
C GLU A 27 -14.25 6.36 -0.75
N THR A 28 -14.22 7.65 -0.47
CA THR A 28 -13.36 8.58 -1.23
C THR A 28 -11.93 8.06 -1.11
N PRO A 29 -11.22 7.84 -2.23
CA PRO A 29 -9.85 7.34 -2.17
C PRO A 29 -9.02 8.22 -1.24
N ALA A 30 -8.37 7.62 -0.26
CA ALA A 30 -7.57 8.36 0.70
C ALA A 30 -6.54 9.23 0.02
N ARG A 31 -6.40 10.45 0.50
CA ARG A 31 -5.33 11.35 0.11
C ARG A 31 -4.63 11.86 1.36
N GLY A 32 -3.30 11.93 1.31
CA GLY A 32 -2.56 12.54 2.41
C GLY A 32 -1.35 11.77 2.89
N ILE A 33 -0.89 12.14 4.07
CA ILE A 33 0.29 11.53 4.70
C ILE A 33 -0.03 10.08 5.09
N PRO A 34 0.81 9.09 4.71
CA PRO A 34 0.62 7.71 5.13
C PRO A 34 0.83 7.56 6.64
N LEU A 35 -0.05 6.82 7.31
CA LEU A 35 -0.04 6.59 8.74
C LEU A 35 0.29 5.14 9.12
N ARG A 36 -0.17 4.19 8.32
CA ARG A 36 -0.02 2.75 8.55
C ARG A 36 0.06 2.00 7.24
N ILE A 37 0.85 0.93 7.21
CA ILE A 37 0.92 -0.03 6.11
C ILE A 37 0.53 -1.42 6.61
N THR A 38 -0.35 -2.11 5.87
CA THR A 38 -0.71 -3.50 6.14
C THR A 38 -0.63 -4.35 4.88
N ALA A 39 -0.15 -5.60 5.05
CA ALA A 39 -0.19 -6.65 4.04
C ALA A 39 -0.46 -7.99 4.74
N PRO A 40 -1.74 -8.39 4.89
CA PRO A 40 -2.13 -9.55 5.68
C PRO A 40 -1.49 -10.86 5.21
N ALA A 41 -1.23 -11.01 3.92
CA ALA A 41 -0.60 -12.20 3.34
C ALA A 41 0.76 -12.56 3.96
N ILE A 42 1.46 -11.57 4.52
CA ILE A 42 2.76 -11.76 5.20
C ILE A 42 2.73 -11.33 6.66
N GLY A 43 1.57 -11.00 7.20
CA GLY A 43 1.43 -10.48 8.57
C GLY A 43 2.10 -9.12 8.77
N LEU A 44 2.30 -8.33 7.71
CA LEU A 44 2.79 -6.97 7.83
C LEU A 44 1.68 -6.08 8.40
N ASP A 45 2.01 -5.41 9.49
CA ASP A 45 1.18 -4.39 10.13
C ASP A 45 2.10 -3.43 10.90
N ALA A 46 2.32 -2.23 10.34
CA ALA A 46 3.28 -1.30 10.90
C ALA A 46 2.83 0.16 10.74
N PRO A 47 3.14 1.03 11.72
CA PRO A 47 2.98 2.46 11.55
C PRO A 47 3.95 2.97 10.47
N VAL A 48 3.57 4.07 9.82
CA VAL A 48 4.45 4.81 8.92
C VAL A 48 4.91 6.09 9.60
N ARG A 49 6.20 6.38 9.52
CA ARG A 49 6.84 7.59 10.03
C ARG A 49 7.60 8.28 8.91
N VAL A 50 7.92 9.56 9.10
CA VAL A 50 8.81 10.26 8.16
C VAL A 50 10.19 9.59 8.20
N ALA A 51 10.71 9.21 7.04
CA ALA A 51 12.04 8.62 6.92
C ALA A 51 13.11 9.65 7.27
N PRO A 52 14.06 9.34 8.17
CA PRO A 52 15.20 10.20 8.41
C PRO A 52 16.13 10.22 7.21
N SER A 53 16.96 11.26 7.10
CA SER A 53 17.93 11.37 6.01
C SER A 53 19.25 11.94 6.50
N ARG A 54 20.29 11.63 5.73
CA ARG A 54 21.62 12.24 5.92
C ARG A 54 22.21 12.66 4.56
N ILE A 55 23.17 13.57 4.59
CA ILE A 55 23.97 13.91 3.41
C ILE A 55 25.22 13.04 3.42
N VAL A 56 25.46 12.37 2.33
CA VAL A 56 26.69 11.62 2.06
C VAL A 56 27.44 12.23 0.88
N VAL A 57 28.76 12.15 0.92
CA VAL A 57 29.63 12.62 -0.19
C VAL A 57 30.22 11.39 -0.85
N ILE A 58 29.98 11.22 -2.15
CA ILE A 58 30.50 10.12 -2.96
C ILE A 58 31.15 10.73 -4.20
N ALA A 59 32.43 10.43 -4.43
CA ALA A 59 33.20 10.98 -5.53
C ALA A 59 33.09 12.53 -5.63
N GLY A 60 33.13 13.24 -4.50
CA GLY A 60 33.05 14.71 -4.42
C GLY A 60 31.64 15.29 -4.62
N ARG A 61 30.62 14.48 -4.89
CA ARG A 61 29.23 14.92 -5.07
C ARG A 61 28.41 14.63 -3.82
N ARG A 62 27.48 15.55 -3.48
CA ARG A 62 26.60 15.40 -2.32
C ARG A 62 25.31 14.70 -2.73
N TYR A 63 24.94 13.65 -1.95
CA TYR A 63 23.70 12.91 -2.12
C TYR A 63 22.91 12.92 -0.82
N ARG A 64 21.58 12.94 -0.92
CA ARG A 64 20.70 12.69 0.23
C ARG A 64 20.40 11.19 0.26
N GLU A 65 20.81 10.56 1.36
CA GLU A 65 20.47 9.18 1.64
C GLU A 65 19.28 9.12 2.60
N TRP A 66 18.22 8.42 2.20
CA TRP A 66 17.06 8.18 3.03
C TRP A 66 17.26 6.88 3.81
N LEU A 67 17.08 6.96 5.13
CA LEU A 67 17.24 5.84 6.05
C LEU A 67 15.87 5.28 6.44
N ALA A 68 15.80 3.98 6.72
CA ALA A 68 14.64 3.43 7.39
C ALA A 68 14.62 3.91 8.85
N PRO A 69 13.42 4.11 9.47
CA PRO A 69 13.32 4.48 10.88
C PRO A 69 14.01 3.47 11.80
N ASP A 70 14.73 3.94 12.79
CA ASP A 70 15.29 3.09 13.87
C ASP A 70 14.19 2.77 14.90
N ALA A 71 13.13 2.12 14.41
CA ALA A 71 11.95 1.74 15.16
C ALA A 71 11.17 0.67 14.38
N PRO A 72 10.22 -0.06 15.01
CA PRO A 72 9.28 -0.95 14.33
C PRO A 72 8.27 -0.17 13.45
N ALA A 73 8.75 0.49 12.41
CA ALA A 73 7.97 1.36 11.53
C ALA A 73 8.50 1.32 10.10
N ALA A 74 7.61 1.54 9.12
CA ALA A 74 8.01 1.90 7.77
C ALA A 74 8.30 3.42 7.70
N GLY A 75 9.24 3.81 6.84
CA GLY A 75 9.63 5.19 6.62
C GLY A 75 9.04 5.74 5.33
N TRP A 76 8.26 6.79 5.39
CA TRP A 76 7.84 7.53 4.22
C TRP A 76 8.90 8.56 3.84
N ILE A 77 9.31 8.56 2.58
CA ILE A 77 10.24 9.57 2.03
C ILE A 77 9.45 10.85 1.74
N PRO A 78 9.64 11.94 2.51
CA PRO A 78 8.76 13.11 2.43
C PRO A 78 8.90 13.94 1.14
N THR A 79 9.93 13.67 0.33
CA THR A 79 10.09 14.23 -1.02
C THR A 79 9.39 13.39 -2.09
N SER A 80 8.82 12.25 -1.73
CA SER A 80 7.97 11.44 -2.58
C SER A 80 6.50 11.86 -2.47
N SER A 81 5.64 11.34 -3.35
CA SER A 81 4.21 11.68 -3.34
C SER A 81 3.53 11.23 -2.05
N ARG A 82 2.38 11.82 -1.78
CA ARG A 82 1.46 11.36 -0.73
C ARG A 82 0.54 10.28 -1.29
N VAL A 83 -0.17 9.62 -0.39
CA VAL A 83 -1.21 8.65 -0.75
C VAL A 83 -2.27 9.31 -1.62
N GLY A 84 -2.66 8.66 -2.72
CA GLY A 84 -3.71 9.14 -3.63
C GLY A 84 -3.32 10.34 -4.51
N GLU A 85 -2.06 10.72 -4.54
CA GLU A 85 -1.53 11.74 -5.44
C GLU A 85 -0.83 11.08 -6.63
N ILE A 86 -0.87 11.72 -7.79
CA ILE A 86 -0.05 11.34 -8.94
C ILE A 86 1.42 11.45 -8.52
N GLY A 87 2.19 10.43 -8.89
CA GLY A 87 3.60 10.30 -8.55
C GLY A 87 3.90 9.04 -7.75
N ASN A 88 5.12 8.93 -7.25
CA ASN A 88 5.63 7.76 -6.57
C ASN A 88 5.59 7.95 -5.05
N LEU A 89 4.69 7.28 -4.36
CA LEU A 89 4.73 7.15 -2.90
C LEU A 89 5.82 6.14 -2.53
N VAL A 90 6.87 6.57 -1.85
CA VAL A 90 8.00 5.69 -1.51
C VAL A 90 8.04 5.42 -0.01
N LEU A 91 7.97 4.14 0.36
CA LEU A 91 8.17 3.67 1.72
C LEU A 91 9.40 2.77 1.80
N ASN A 92 10.24 3.00 2.80
CA ASN A 92 11.36 2.13 3.12
C ASN A 92 11.15 1.44 4.47
N GLY A 93 11.90 0.38 4.74
CA GLY A 93 11.82 -0.32 6.01
C GLY A 93 12.96 -1.30 6.21
N HIS A 94 13.29 -1.56 7.48
CA HIS A 94 14.31 -2.53 7.82
C HIS A 94 13.82 -3.96 7.57
N HIS A 95 14.77 -4.79 7.15
CA HIS A 95 14.57 -6.22 6.89
C HIS A 95 14.93 -7.10 8.09
N ASN A 96 15.95 -6.74 8.86
CA ASN A 96 16.54 -7.59 9.89
C ASN A 96 16.82 -6.89 11.23
N ILE A 97 16.62 -5.58 11.33
CA ILE A 97 16.82 -4.79 12.56
C ILE A 97 15.61 -3.89 12.84
N ALA A 98 15.59 -3.20 13.98
CA ALA A 98 14.61 -2.19 14.33
C ALA A 98 13.15 -2.66 14.14
N GLY A 99 12.83 -3.87 14.57
CA GLY A 99 11.51 -4.49 14.40
C GLY A 99 11.30 -5.17 13.05
N ALA A 100 12.21 -4.98 12.08
CA ALA A 100 12.26 -5.69 10.81
C ALA A 100 10.89 -5.76 10.09
N VAL A 101 10.19 -4.62 10.03
CA VAL A 101 8.81 -4.55 9.51
C VAL A 101 8.69 -5.04 8.07
N PHE A 102 9.76 -4.97 7.27
CA PHE A 102 9.80 -5.47 5.91
C PHE A 102 10.51 -6.83 5.76
N ARG A 103 10.66 -7.58 6.88
CA ARG A 103 11.33 -8.89 6.90
C ARG A 103 10.81 -9.85 5.84
N ARG A 104 9.48 -9.90 5.69
CA ARG A 104 8.80 -10.88 4.82
C ARG A 104 8.36 -10.29 3.48
N LEU A 105 8.82 -9.07 3.14
CA LEU A 105 8.38 -8.38 1.93
C LEU A 105 8.65 -9.19 0.64
N ALA A 106 9.74 -9.96 0.63
CA ALA A 106 10.08 -10.84 -0.49
C ALA A 106 9.10 -12.00 -0.72
N GLU A 107 8.27 -12.32 0.28
CA GLU A 107 7.28 -13.42 0.20
C GLU A 107 5.97 -12.97 -0.47
N LEU A 108 5.73 -11.67 -0.62
CA LEU A 108 4.52 -11.17 -1.26
C LEU A 108 4.51 -11.56 -2.74
N PRO A 109 3.52 -12.31 -3.22
CA PRO A 109 3.39 -12.61 -4.64
C PRO A 109 2.99 -11.37 -5.44
N LEU A 110 3.21 -11.39 -6.75
CA LEU A 110 2.55 -10.45 -7.67
C LEU A 110 1.03 -10.64 -7.55
N GLY A 111 0.28 -9.55 -7.64
CA GLY A 111 -1.16 -9.53 -7.38
C GLY A 111 -1.54 -9.41 -5.89
N ALA A 112 -0.57 -9.51 -4.96
CA ALA A 112 -0.85 -9.30 -3.54
C ALA A 112 -1.23 -7.84 -3.25
N ARG A 113 -2.11 -7.66 -2.26
CA ARG A 113 -2.59 -6.35 -1.87
C ARG A 113 -1.85 -5.78 -0.69
N ILE A 114 -1.62 -4.49 -0.77
CA ILE A 114 -1.08 -3.65 0.28
C ILE A 114 -2.08 -2.54 0.54
N ARG A 115 -2.40 -2.34 1.81
CA ARG A 115 -3.27 -1.26 2.26
C ARG A 115 -2.43 -0.20 2.96
N ILE A 116 -2.68 1.05 2.60
CA ILE A 116 -2.12 2.24 3.26
C ILE A 116 -3.26 3.03 3.88
N ASP A 117 -3.23 3.15 5.21
CA ASP A 117 -4.08 4.11 5.91
C ASP A 117 -3.41 5.49 5.87
N ALA A 118 -4.18 6.51 5.56
CA ALA A 118 -3.73 7.90 5.49
C ALA A 118 -4.72 8.82 6.21
N VAL A 119 -4.36 10.08 6.39
CA VAL A 119 -5.21 11.07 7.08
C VAL A 119 -6.61 11.18 6.46
N GLY A 120 -6.73 11.02 5.14
CA GLY A 120 -8.00 11.13 4.40
C GLY A 120 -8.70 9.79 4.12
N GLY A 121 -8.33 8.68 4.77
CA GLY A 121 -8.94 7.36 4.58
C GLY A 121 -7.93 6.27 4.18
N VAL A 122 -8.36 5.31 3.37
CA VAL A 122 -7.60 4.11 3.01
C VAL A 122 -7.35 4.06 1.52
N ARG A 123 -6.16 3.60 1.13
CA ARG A 123 -5.80 3.31 -0.26
C ARG A 123 -5.24 1.90 -0.37
N GLU A 124 -5.75 1.12 -1.31
CA GLU A 124 -5.21 -0.20 -1.63
C GLU A 124 -4.37 -0.14 -2.90
N TYR A 125 -3.29 -0.93 -2.90
CA TYR A 125 -2.38 -1.11 -4.02
C TYR A 125 -2.19 -2.59 -4.29
N GLU A 126 -2.00 -2.95 -5.55
CA GLU A 126 -1.69 -4.31 -6.00
C GLU A 126 -0.25 -4.37 -6.51
N ILE A 127 0.54 -5.34 -6.02
CA ILE A 127 1.93 -5.53 -6.44
C ILE A 127 1.97 -6.06 -7.86
N VAL A 128 2.70 -5.37 -8.73
CA VAL A 128 2.85 -5.74 -10.14
C VAL A 128 4.29 -6.08 -10.54
N GLU A 129 5.30 -5.57 -9.79
CA GLU A 129 6.70 -5.84 -10.10
C GLU A 129 7.52 -6.10 -8.84
N ARG A 130 8.56 -6.92 -9.00
CA ARG A 130 9.58 -7.16 -7.99
C ARG A 130 10.95 -7.09 -8.62
N HIS A 131 11.87 -6.34 -8.01
CA HIS A 131 13.25 -6.22 -8.44
C HIS A 131 14.19 -6.50 -7.28
N ILE A 132 15.28 -7.21 -7.55
CA ILE A 132 16.42 -7.38 -6.64
C ILE A 132 17.63 -6.79 -7.32
N LEU A 133 18.12 -5.68 -6.78
CA LEU A 133 19.14 -4.84 -7.41
C LEU A 133 20.43 -4.86 -6.56
N PRO A 134 21.59 -5.13 -7.13
CA PRO A 134 22.86 -5.02 -6.42
C PRO A 134 23.10 -3.59 -5.96
N GLU A 135 23.53 -3.39 -4.72
CA GLU A 135 23.68 -2.05 -4.14
C GLU A 135 25.01 -1.86 -3.41
N ARG A 136 25.34 -2.77 -2.48
CA ARG A 136 26.56 -2.65 -1.71
C ARG A 136 27.78 -2.85 -2.61
N ASP A 137 28.78 -1.99 -2.44
CA ASP A 137 30.05 -2.02 -3.15
C ASP A 137 29.90 -1.90 -4.68
N GLN A 138 28.73 -1.47 -5.16
CA GLN A 138 28.52 -1.22 -6.57
C GLN A 138 29.06 0.15 -7.00
N PRO A 139 29.55 0.26 -8.25
CA PRO A 139 29.92 1.54 -8.83
C PRO A 139 28.79 2.57 -8.71
N LEU A 140 29.15 3.86 -8.58
CA LEU A 140 28.19 4.94 -8.42
C LEU A 140 27.11 4.93 -9.53
N ALA A 141 27.51 4.68 -10.78
CA ALA A 141 26.58 4.62 -11.92
C ALA A 141 25.50 3.55 -11.75
N VAL A 142 25.83 2.39 -11.16
CA VAL A 142 24.85 1.33 -10.86
C VAL A 142 23.88 1.81 -9.78
N ARG A 143 24.38 2.43 -8.70
CA ARG A 143 23.57 2.94 -7.61
C ARG A 143 22.66 4.10 -8.05
N GLU A 144 23.14 4.99 -8.91
CA GLU A 144 22.33 6.03 -9.54
C GLU A 144 21.24 5.45 -10.45
N ALA A 145 21.55 4.40 -11.22
CA ALA A 145 20.55 3.69 -12.01
C ALA A 145 19.49 3.01 -11.11
N ASN A 146 19.88 2.45 -9.97
CA ASN A 146 18.95 1.89 -9.01
C ASN A 146 18.03 2.95 -8.39
N ALA A 147 18.53 4.17 -8.18
CA ALA A 147 17.75 5.26 -7.62
C ALA A 147 16.55 5.70 -8.49
N ARG A 148 16.49 5.30 -9.77
CA ARG A 148 15.34 5.56 -10.65
C ARG A 148 14.02 5.04 -10.08
N TRP A 149 14.06 3.95 -9.32
CA TRP A 149 12.88 3.32 -8.78
C TRP A 149 12.17 4.13 -7.69
N ILE A 150 12.88 5.08 -7.08
CA ILE A 150 12.34 5.99 -6.07
C ILE A 150 12.09 7.41 -6.60
N GLN A 151 12.28 7.64 -7.90
CA GLN A 151 12.03 8.94 -8.54
C GLN A 151 10.52 9.17 -8.74
N PRO A 152 10.08 10.42 -8.93
CA PRO A 152 8.72 10.75 -9.29
C PRO A 152 8.27 10.03 -10.57
N THR A 153 6.96 9.74 -10.65
CA THR A 153 6.31 9.12 -11.82
C THR A 153 5.16 9.98 -12.31
N ALA A 154 4.72 9.77 -13.54
CA ALA A 154 3.58 10.47 -14.12
C ALA A 154 2.22 9.88 -13.69
N GLU A 155 2.24 8.77 -12.96
CA GLU A 155 1.07 8.04 -12.49
C GLU A 155 1.18 7.78 -10.97
N GLU A 156 0.05 7.55 -10.30
CA GLU A 156 0.06 7.13 -8.90
C GLU A 156 0.69 5.75 -8.78
N ARG A 157 1.75 5.64 -7.97
CA ARG A 157 2.49 4.41 -7.71
C ARG A 157 2.94 4.33 -6.25
N LEU A 158 2.96 3.12 -5.70
CA LEU A 158 3.61 2.80 -4.43
C LEU A 158 4.90 2.02 -4.72
N THR A 159 6.01 2.47 -4.15
CA THR A 159 7.30 1.75 -4.17
C THR A 159 7.70 1.38 -2.74
N LEU A 160 7.90 0.09 -2.48
CA LEU A 160 8.44 -0.40 -1.22
C LEU A 160 9.90 -0.80 -1.39
N VAL A 161 10.76 -0.35 -0.46
CA VAL A 161 12.21 -0.58 -0.54
C VAL A 161 12.72 -1.17 0.76
N THR A 162 13.46 -2.28 0.65
CA THR A 162 14.19 -2.86 1.79
C THR A 162 15.53 -3.46 1.36
N CYS A 163 16.36 -3.82 2.32
CA CYS A 163 17.60 -4.54 2.06
C CYS A 163 17.34 -6.00 1.70
N TRP A 164 18.29 -6.66 1.01
CA TRP A 164 18.24 -8.07 0.61
C TRP A 164 19.65 -8.63 0.39
N PRO A 165 19.90 -9.92 0.58
CA PRO A 165 19.14 -10.82 1.43
C PRO A 165 19.39 -10.50 2.93
N PRO A 166 18.66 -11.14 3.87
CA PRO A 166 18.72 -10.84 5.30
C PRO A 166 20.09 -10.86 5.94
N TRP A 167 20.95 -11.75 5.46
CA TRP A 167 22.28 -12.01 6.05
C TRP A 167 23.39 -11.12 5.47
N SER A 168 23.19 -10.48 4.33
CA SER A 168 24.25 -9.65 3.72
C SER A 168 23.85 -8.22 3.46
N ASN A 169 22.58 -7.92 3.22
CA ASN A 169 22.09 -6.59 2.83
C ASN A 169 22.83 -6.01 1.60
N SER A 170 23.31 -6.88 0.71
CA SER A 170 24.10 -6.50 -0.45
C SER A 170 23.29 -5.92 -1.60
N HIS A 171 21.98 -6.16 -1.58
CA HIS A 171 21.03 -5.75 -2.61
C HIS A 171 19.90 -4.90 -1.99
N ARG A 172 19.11 -4.29 -2.85
CA ARG A 172 17.78 -3.75 -2.52
C ARG A 172 16.71 -4.62 -3.14
N LEU A 173 15.72 -4.99 -2.32
CA LEU A 173 14.45 -5.50 -2.80
C LEU A 173 13.52 -4.31 -3.00
N ILE A 174 12.95 -4.22 -4.19
CA ILE A 174 12.00 -3.19 -4.58
C ILE A 174 10.71 -3.87 -5.03
N LEU A 175 9.58 -3.49 -4.45
CA LEU A 175 8.26 -3.86 -4.93
C LEU A 175 7.56 -2.62 -5.48
N ILE A 176 6.98 -2.77 -6.67
CA ILE A 176 6.15 -1.75 -7.31
C ILE A 176 4.70 -2.19 -7.23
N ALA A 177 3.84 -1.28 -6.80
CA ALA A 177 2.41 -1.52 -6.71
C ALA A 177 1.63 -0.33 -7.27
N TYR A 178 0.52 -0.62 -7.94
CA TYR A 178 -0.39 0.39 -8.47
C TYR A 178 -1.70 0.40 -7.71
N PRO A 179 -2.43 1.53 -7.73
CA PRO A 179 -3.71 1.64 -7.09
C PRO A 179 -4.64 0.52 -7.50
N PHE A 180 -5.17 -0.20 -6.52
CA PHE A 180 -6.24 -1.14 -6.76
C PHE A 180 -7.56 -0.36 -6.72
N PRO A 181 -8.46 -0.53 -7.72
CA PRO A 181 -9.75 0.11 -7.68
C PRO A 181 -10.47 -0.31 -6.40
N SER A 182 -10.84 0.65 -5.54
CA SER A 182 -11.76 0.37 -4.44
C SER A 182 -13.00 -0.26 -5.08
N SER A 183 -13.40 -1.43 -4.58
CA SER A 183 -14.58 -2.15 -5.07
C SER A 183 -15.84 -1.32 -4.76
N GLY A 184 -16.09 -0.31 -5.59
CA GLY A 184 -17.44 0.24 -5.74
C GLY A 184 -18.30 -0.81 -6.45
N PRO A 185 -19.63 -0.79 -6.27
CA PRO A 185 -20.53 -1.82 -6.78
C PRO A 185 -20.59 -1.97 -8.30
N HIS A 186 -19.74 -1.32 -9.07
CA HIS A 186 -19.68 -1.38 -10.54
C HIS A 186 -18.25 -1.42 -11.08
N GLY A 187 -17.52 -2.49 -10.75
CA GLY A 187 -16.26 -2.80 -11.42
C GLY A 187 -16.49 -3.50 -12.76
N VAL A 188 -16.90 -2.78 -13.80
CA VAL A 188 -16.81 -3.29 -15.17
C VAL A 188 -15.35 -3.17 -15.59
N ARG A 189 -14.63 -4.30 -15.61
CA ARG A 189 -13.37 -4.38 -16.37
C ARG A 189 -13.73 -4.23 -17.85
N LEU A 190 -13.33 -3.13 -18.43
CA LEU A 190 -13.16 -3.10 -19.89
C LEU A 190 -11.87 -3.85 -20.17
N ALA A 191 -12.00 -5.04 -20.74
CA ALA A 191 -10.89 -5.77 -21.31
C ALA A 191 -10.40 -5.04 -22.59
N PRO A 192 -9.10 -5.14 -22.92
CA PRO A 192 -8.52 -4.54 -24.13
C PRO A 192 -9.09 -5.13 -25.39
#